data_11507b5d3f4f9a0094c2ce31a84a3907
#
_entry.id   11507b5d3f4f9a0094c2ce31a84a3907
#
_cell.length_a   1.000
_cell.length_b   1.000
_cell.length_c   1.000
_cell.angle_alpha   90.00
_cell.angle_beta   90.00
_cell.angle_gamma   90.00
#
_symmetry.space_group_name_H-M   'P 1'
#
loop_
_entity.id
_entity.type
_entity.pdbx_description
1 polymer ?
#
loop_
_entity_poly.entity_id
_entity_poly.type
_entity_poly.pdbx_seq_one_letter_code
_entity_poly.pdbx_strand_id
1 'polypeptide(L)'
;MTPTHLGPAEHLFSAEEVETAIQRMAVAINKDLEHLTPHRPVVLLCVLTGAVVVVGQLMPHLHFPLVLDCVQVGRYGAETSGGALQWRTRPKEPLAGAVVLLVDDILDEGITLQALQEYCMAEGAAAIHTAVMVRKVRPRAVAVQVDYVGLEVPDLFVFGYGLDARGLGRNAPGIFVLPEGG
;
A
#
# COMPACT_ATOMS: atom_id res chain seq x y z
N MET A 1 -11.64 -14.58 -13.51
CA MET A 1 -12.12 -15.79 -12.80
C MET A 1 -12.29 -15.44 -11.35
N THR A 2 -13.50 -15.47 -10.83
CA THR A 2 -13.77 -15.22 -9.41
C THR A 2 -13.21 -16.40 -8.59
N PRO A 3 -12.50 -16.17 -7.47
CA PRO A 3 -12.01 -17.27 -6.63
C PRO A 3 -13.19 -18.02 -6.01
N THR A 4 -13.51 -19.20 -6.52
CA THR A 4 -14.69 -20.00 -6.14
C THR A 4 -14.72 -20.44 -4.68
N HIS A 5 -13.59 -20.41 -3.99
CA HIS A 5 -13.44 -20.83 -2.58
C HIS A 5 -13.78 -19.76 -1.54
N LEU A 6 -14.00 -18.51 -1.97
CA LEU A 6 -14.46 -17.42 -1.10
C LEU A 6 -15.98 -17.19 -1.16
N GLY A 7 -16.70 -18.02 -1.92
CA GLY A 7 -18.14 -17.86 -2.15
C GLY A 7 -18.45 -16.84 -3.25
N PRO A 8 -19.73 -16.46 -3.40
CA PRO A 8 -20.15 -15.46 -4.37
C PRO A 8 -19.53 -14.11 -3.99
N ALA A 9 -18.73 -13.53 -4.89
CA ALA A 9 -18.12 -12.23 -4.73
C ALA A 9 -18.59 -11.30 -5.85
N GLU A 10 -18.86 -10.05 -5.51
CA GLU A 10 -19.19 -9.02 -6.47
C GLU A 10 -17.90 -8.39 -7.00
N HIS A 11 -17.87 -8.18 -8.31
CA HIS A 11 -16.76 -7.55 -8.99
C HIS A 11 -16.88 -6.03 -8.88
N LEU A 12 -15.90 -5.38 -8.25
CA LEU A 12 -15.89 -3.92 -8.08
C LEU A 12 -15.04 -3.22 -9.14
N PHE A 13 -13.82 -3.73 -9.37
CA PHE A 13 -12.92 -3.24 -10.42
C PHE A 13 -12.25 -4.39 -11.16
N SER A 14 -12.24 -4.31 -12.48
CA SER A 14 -11.55 -5.25 -13.37
C SER A 14 -10.03 -5.14 -13.27
N ALA A 15 -9.32 -6.16 -13.76
CA ALA A 15 -7.86 -6.12 -13.88
C ALA A 15 -7.40 -4.90 -14.70
N GLU A 16 -8.08 -4.60 -15.79
CA GLU A 16 -7.75 -3.48 -16.69
C GLU A 16 -7.93 -2.12 -15.98
N GLU A 17 -8.97 -1.95 -15.18
CA GLU A 17 -9.17 -0.74 -14.38
C GLU A 17 -8.09 -0.57 -13.30
N VAL A 18 -7.68 -1.69 -12.66
CA VAL A 18 -6.59 -1.69 -11.68
C VAL A 18 -5.27 -1.34 -12.36
N GLU A 19 -4.95 -1.94 -13.50
CA GLU A 19 -3.74 -1.65 -14.29
C GLU A 19 -3.70 -0.18 -14.74
N THR A 20 -4.83 0.35 -15.19
CA THR A 20 -4.97 1.77 -15.57
C THR A 20 -4.70 2.68 -14.37
N ALA A 21 -5.20 2.32 -13.19
CA ALA A 21 -4.96 3.08 -11.96
C ALA A 21 -3.47 3.06 -11.57
N ILE A 22 -2.79 1.92 -11.69
CA ILE A 22 -1.34 1.79 -11.45
C ILE A 22 -0.53 2.69 -12.39
N GLN A 23 -0.86 2.68 -13.70
CA GLN A 23 -0.18 3.53 -14.68
C GLN A 23 -0.36 5.01 -14.36
N ARG A 24 -1.57 5.43 -13.97
CA ARG A 24 -1.84 6.79 -13.53
C ARG A 24 -1.05 7.18 -12.27
N MET A 25 -0.96 6.28 -11.29
CA MET A 25 -0.13 6.47 -10.09
C MET A 25 1.34 6.63 -10.47
N ALA A 26 1.87 5.76 -11.36
CA ALA A 26 3.26 5.83 -11.82
C ALA A 26 3.59 7.15 -12.48
N VAL A 27 2.70 7.69 -13.32
CA VAL A 27 2.88 9.02 -13.95
C VAL A 27 3.00 10.12 -12.89
N ALA A 28 2.14 10.12 -11.87
CA ALA A 28 2.20 11.10 -10.80
C ALA A 28 3.48 10.95 -9.96
N ILE A 29 3.85 9.72 -9.60
CA ILE A 29 5.06 9.42 -8.83
C ILE A 29 6.32 9.85 -9.60
N ASN A 30 6.43 9.52 -10.89
CA ASN A 30 7.57 9.93 -11.71
C ASN A 30 7.70 11.46 -11.75
N LYS A 31 6.59 12.17 -11.99
CA LYS A 31 6.56 13.64 -12.02
C LYS A 31 7.14 14.26 -10.75
N ASP A 32 6.79 13.68 -9.59
CA ASP A 32 7.15 14.25 -8.30
C ASP A 32 8.53 13.79 -7.82
N LEU A 33 8.98 12.57 -8.16
CA LEU A 33 10.19 11.97 -7.59
C LEU A 33 11.40 11.96 -8.52
N GLU A 34 11.22 11.97 -9.85
CA GLU A 34 12.33 11.85 -10.80
C GLU A 34 13.43 12.91 -10.59
N HIS A 35 13.05 14.14 -10.23
CA HIS A 35 13.98 15.24 -10.01
C HIS A 35 14.55 15.32 -8.59
N LEU A 36 13.98 14.58 -7.62
CA LEU A 36 14.44 14.61 -6.22
C LEU A 36 15.65 13.72 -5.96
N THR A 37 16.06 12.90 -6.94
CA THR A 37 17.03 11.81 -6.72
C THR A 37 18.31 11.89 -7.57
N PRO A 38 18.90 13.09 -7.79
CA PRO A 38 20.11 13.18 -8.64
C PRO A 38 21.35 12.47 -8.06
N HIS A 39 21.38 12.20 -6.75
CA HIS A 39 22.56 11.66 -6.06
C HIS A 39 22.28 10.42 -5.20
N ARG A 40 21.04 10.05 -5.02
CA ARG A 40 20.63 8.90 -4.19
C ARG A 40 19.39 8.23 -4.75
N PRO A 41 19.33 6.89 -4.82
CA PRO A 41 18.09 6.20 -5.23
C PRO A 41 16.96 6.43 -4.22
N VAL A 42 15.72 6.37 -4.69
CA VAL A 42 14.54 6.29 -3.83
C VAL A 42 14.56 4.96 -3.11
N VAL A 43 14.27 4.94 -1.82
CA VAL A 43 13.98 3.69 -1.10
C VAL A 43 12.49 3.41 -1.23
N LEU A 44 12.13 2.44 -2.06
CA LEU A 44 10.76 1.95 -2.17
C LEU A 44 10.53 0.92 -1.07
N LEU A 45 9.68 1.25 -0.10
CA LEU A 45 9.29 0.33 0.98
C LEU A 45 7.97 -0.34 0.65
N CYS A 46 8.01 -1.64 0.35
CA CYS A 46 6.85 -2.48 0.16
C CYS A 46 6.28 -2.93 1.52
N VAL A 47 5.05 -2.55 1.82
CA VAL A 47 4.35 -2.98 3.04
C VAL A 47 3.81 -4.40 2.83
N LEU A 48 4.47 -5.36 3.47
CA LEU A 48 4.11 -6.78 3.34
C LEU A 48 2.85 -7.10 4.15
N THR A 49 1.98 -8.00 3.62
CA THR A 49 2.17 -8.83 2.43
C THR A 49 1.36 -8.28 1.25
N GLY A 50 0.37 -7.45 1.49
CA GLY A 50 -0.62 -7.05 0.47
C GLY A 50 -0.03 -6.24 -0.68
N ALA A 51 0.89 -5.32 -0.39
CA ALA A 51 1.48 -4.45 -1.39
C ALA A 51 2.38 -5.17 -2.42
N VAL A 52 2.73 -6.44 -2.22
CA VAL A 52 3.65 -7.17 -3.13
C VAL A 52 3.17 -7.14 -4.58
N VAL A 53 1.87 -7.36 -4.81
CA VAL A 53 1.29 -7.35 -6.16
C VAL A 53 1.34 -5.96 -6.76
N VAL A 54 0.95 -4.96 -6.00
CA VAL A 54 0.95 -3.54 -6.42
C VAL A 54 2.37 -3.10 -6.77
N VAL A 55 3.33 -3.35 -5.89
CA VAL A 55 4.74 -2.97 -6.09
C VAL A 55 5.33 -3.66 -7.33
N GLY A 56 5.04 -4.95 -7.51
CA GLY A 56 5.50 -5.69 -8.69
C GLY A 56 4.99 -5.13 -10.00
N GLN A 57 3.78 -4.59 -10.04
CA GLN A 57 3.20 -3.96 -11.22
C GLN A 57 3.61 -2.49 -11.37
N LEU A 58 3.81 -1.78 -10.28
CA LEU A 58 4.16 -0.35 -10.28
C LEU A 58 5.61 -0.11 -10.71
N MET A 59 6.57 -0.89 -10.16
CA MET A 59 8.01 -0.69 -10.38
C MET A 59 8.44 -0.59 -11.85
N PRO A 60 7.94 -1.43 -12.80
CA PRO A 60 8.32 -1.33 -14.21
C PRO A 60 7.96 0.02 -14.86
N HIS A 61 7.06 0.79 -14.26
CA HIS A 61 6.63 2.10 -14.74
C HIS A 61 7.34 3.28 -14.05
N LEU A 62 8.22 3.02 -13.07
CA LEU A 62 9.01 4.06 -12.39
C LEU A 62 10.34 4.28 -13.13
N HIS A 63 10.66 5.54 -13.45
CA HIS A 63 11.76 5.90 -14.35
C HIS A 63 12.98 6.50 -13.64
N PHE A 64 13.04 6.42 -12.31
CA PHE A 64 14.15 6.91 -11.51
C PHE A 64 14.86 5.75 -10.81
N PRO A 65 16.13 5.91 -10.39
CA PRO A 65 16.86 4.91 -9.61
C PRO A 65 16.15 4.63 -8.28
N LEU A 66 15.85 3.38 -8.01
CA LEU A 66 15.24 2.95 -6.75
C LEU A 66 15.91 1.69 -6.20
N VAL A 67 15.84 1.56 -4.88
CA VAL A 67 16.16 0.34 -4.14
C VAL A 67 14.88 -0.18 -3.52
N LEU A 68 14.56 -1.44 -3.77
CA LEU A 68 13.41 -2.09 -3.17
C LEU A 68 13.79 -2.70 -1.83
N ASP A 69 13.05 -2.34 -0.80
CA ASP A 69 13.08 -3.01 0.50
C ASP A 69 11.67 -3.29 0.99
N CYS A 70 11.55 -4.11 2.03
CA CYS A 70 10.27 -4.55 2.54
C CYS A 70 10.14 -4.27 4.03
N VAL A 71 8.92 -3.96 4.44
CA VAL A 71 8.55 -3.80 5.84
C VAL A 71 7.33 -4.65 6.14
N GLN A 72 7.33 -5.33 7.28
CA GLN A 72 6.16 -6.04 7.77
C GLN A 72 5.92 -5.71 9.23
N VAL A 73 4.73 -5.18 9.50
CA VAL A 73 4.26 -4.88 10.84
C VAL A 73 2.92 -5.57 11.09
N GLY A 74 2.72 -6.03 12.31
CA GLY A 74 1.45 -6.55 12.80
C GLY A 74 0.89 -5.65 13.90
N ARG A 75 -0.38 -5.79 14.20
CA ARG A 75 -1.00 -5.19 15.39
C ARG A 75 -1.11 -6.23 16.48
N TYR A 76 -0.78 -5.89 17.71
CA TYR A 76 -1.05 -6.72 18.88
C TYR A 76 -2.34 -6.23 19.53
N GLY A 77 -3.35 -7.12 19.61
CA GLY A 77 -4.61 -6.86 20.34
C GLY A 77 -5.61 -5.99 19.57
N ALA A 78 -6.89 -6.29 19.76
CA ALA A 78 -8.04 -5.56 19.20
C ALA A 78 -8.33 -4.24 19.93
N GLU A 79 -7.39 -3.68 20.68
CA GLU A 79 -7.61 -2.45 21.45
C GLU A 79 -7.07 -1.21 20.72
N THR A 80 -7.96 -0.28 20.53
CA THR A 80 -8.03 0.86 19.65
C THR A 80 -7.24 2.10 20.07
N SER A 81 -6.13 2.02 20.78
CA SER A 81 -5.35 3.22 21.09
C SER A 81 -3.88 2.91 21.40
N GLY A 82 -3.00 3.32 20.49
CA GLY A 82 -1.57 3.47 20.81
C GLY A 82 -0.74 2.19 20.93
N GLY A 83 -1.16 1.07 20.36
CA GLY A 83 -0.40 -0.18 20.40
C GLY A 83 0.90 -0.06 19.61
N ALA A 84 2.04 -0.37 20.26
CA ALA A 84 3.34 -0.43 19.61
C ALA A 84 3.30 -1.36 18.39
N LEU A 85 3.88 -0.92 17.27
CA LEU A 85 4.03 -1.75 16.08
C LEU A 85 4.77 -3.03 16.44
N GLN A 86 4.17 -4.18 16.14
CA GLN A 86 4.87 -5.45 16.21
C GLN A 86 5.61 -5.67 14.89
N TRP A 87 6.90 -5.43 14.91
CA TRP A 87 7.77 -5.65 13.77
C TRP A 87 7.96 -7.15 13.52
N ARG A 88 7.63 -7.56 12.29
CA ARG A 88 8.00 -8.88 11.75
C ARG A 88 9.21 -8.76 10.83
N THR A 89 9.27 -7.68 10.05
CA THR A 89 10.40 -7.35 9.18
C THR A 89 10.63 -5.84 9.25
N ARG A 90 11.86 -5.42 9.54
CA ARG A 90 12.31 -4.03 9.48
C ARG A 90 13.02 -3.76 8.16
N PRO A 91 13.00 -2.51 7.66
CA PRO A 91 13.83 -2.14 6.53
C PRO A 91 15.32 -2.41 6.83
N LYS A 92 16.03 -2.84 5.81
CA LYS A 92 17.51 -3.05 5.86
C LYS A 92 18.26 -1.87 5.28
N GLU A 93 17.64 -1.18 4.32
CA GLU A 93 18.22 0.00 3.71
C GLU A 93 18.22 1.19 4.67
N PRO A 94 19.32 1.95 4.74
CA PRO A 94 19.39 3.15 5.57
C PRO A 94 18.41 4.21 5.08
N LEU A 95 17.52 4.68 5.94
CA LEU A 95 16.53 5.70 5.60
C LEU A 95 17.06 7.13 5.81
N ALA A 96 18.12 7.32 6.61
CA ALA A 96 18.66 8.64 6.91
C ALA A 96 19.05 9.41 5.63
N GLY A 97 18.42 10.56 5.40
CA GLY A 97 18.60 11.39 4.21
C GLY A 97 18.05 10.79 2.90
N ALA A 98 17.32 9.67 2.96
CA ALA A 98 16.70 9.06 1.78
C ALA A 98 15.35 9.71 1.45
N VAL A 99 14.98 9.70 0.17
CA VAL A 99 13.59 9.85 -0.25
C VAL A 99 12.94 8.48 -0.18
N VAL A 100 11.88 8.34 0.60
CA VAL A 100 11.16 7.08 0.80
C VAL A 100 9.84 7.11 0.03
N LEU A 101 9.58 6.08 -0.77
CA LEU A 101 8.26 5.81 -1.35
C LEU A 101 7.66 4.60 -0.62
N LEU A 102 6.76 4.88 0.31
CA LEU A 102 6.04 3.85 1.07
C LEU A 102 4.82 3.40 0.25
N VAL A 103 4.75 2.10 -0.06
CA VAL A 103 3.65 1.54 -0.88
C VAL A 103 2.89 0.49 -0.09
N ASP A 104 1.57 0.71 0.06
CA ASP A 104 0.66 -0.23 0.71
C ASP A 104 -0.48 -0.65 -0.23
N ASP A 105 -1.16 -1.75 0.09
CA ASP A 105 -2.30 -2.24 -0.68
C ASP A 105 -3.58 -1.44 -0.42
N ILE A 106 -3.84 -1.10 0.86
CA ILE A 106 -5.08 -0.42 1.25
C ILE A 106 -4.88 0.59 2.37
N LEU A 107 -5.51 1.75 2.20
CA LEU A 107 -5.79 2.68 3.29
C LEU A 107 -7.19 2.43 3.84
N ASP A 108 -7.26 1.74 4.97
CA ASP A 108 -8.48 1.54 5.76
C ASP A 108 -8.51 2.53 6.93
N GLU A 109 -8.12 2.15 8.13
CA GLU A 109 -8.06 3.02 9.32
C GLU A 109 -6.86 3.98 9.31
N GLY A 110 -5.79 3.64 8.58
CA GLY A 110 -4.58 4.45 8.44
C GLY A 110 -3.55 4.31 9.57
N ILE A 111 -3.85 3.58 10.65
CA ILE A 111 -2.99 3.47 11.84
C ILE A 111 -1.61 2.88 11.47
N THR A 112 -1.59 1.80 10.68
CA THR A 112 -0.33 1.15 10.25
C THR A 112 0.50 2.12 9.41
N LEU A 113 -0.14 2.80 8.47
CA LEU A 113 0.53 3.69 7.54
C LEU A 113 1.10 4.92 8.26
N GLN A 114 0.32 5.53 9.18
CA GLN A 114 0.79 6.62 10.03
C GLN A 114 2.03 6.20 10.84
N ALA A 115 1.98 5.06 11.49
CA ALA A 115 3.09 4.58 12.30
C ALA A 115 4.35 4.26 11.47
N LEU A 116 4.19 3.81 10.22
CA LEU A 116 5.31 3.63 9.29
C LEU A 116 5.88 4.97 8.81
N GLN A 117 5.05 5.97 8.57
CA GLN A 117 5.51 7.33 8.25
C GLN A 117 6.30 7.93 9.42
N GLU A 118 5.79 7.83 10.64
CA GLU A 118 6.47 8.28 11.87
C GLU A 118 7.82 7.56 12.06
N TYR A 119 7.86 6.25 11.80
CA TYR A 119 9.10 5.47 11.82
C TYR A 119 10.11 5.99 10.79
N CYS A 120 9.72 6.17 9.54
CA CYS A 120 10.61 6.69 8.50
C CYS A 120 11.16 8.08 8.84
N MET A 121 10.33 8.97 9.42
CA MET A 121 10.78 10.26 9.92
C MET A 121 11.78 10.12 11.06
N ALA A 122 11.53 9.25 12.01
CA ALA A 122 12.43 8.99 13.15
C ALA A 122 13.79 8.42 12.71
N GLU A 123 13.80 7.61 11.64
CA GLU A 123 15.05 7.10 11.01
C GLU A 123 15.75 8.16 10.13
N GLY A 124 15.21 9.39 10.07
CA GLY A 124 15.86 10.51 9.40
C GLY A 124 15.65 10.58 7.89
N ALA A 125 14.56 10.03 7.36
CA ALA A 125 14.21 10.20 5.95
C ALA A 125 14.11 11.67 5.58
N ALA A 126 14.65 12.07 4.42
CA ALA A 126 14.60 13.45 3.93
C ALA A 126 13.22 13.83 3.40
N ALA A 127 12.51 12.88 2.82
CA ALA A 127 11.14 13.01 2.36
C ALA A 127 10.45 11.64 2.40
N ILE A 128 9.14 11.66 2.62
CA ILE A 128 8.31 10.45 2.60
C ILE A 128 7.14 10.72 1.68
N HIS A 129 6.99 9.87 0.68
CA HIS A 129 5.84 9.82 -0.21
C HIS A 129 5.11 8.51 0.01
N THR A 130 3.79 8.57 -0.02
CA THR A 130 2.96 7.41 0.31
C THR A 130 2.00 7.11 -0.83
N ALA A 131 2.02 5.85 -1.29
CA ALA A 131 1.13 5.34 -2.32
C ALA A 131 0.28 4.19 -1.77
N VAL A 132 -1.02 4.19 -2.09
CA VAL A 132 -1.92 3.08 -1.78
C VAL A 132 -2.71 2.69 -3.02
N MET A 133 -2.86 1.38 -3.26
CA MET A 133 -3.66 0.92 -4.38
C MET A 133 -5.15 1.24 -4.17
N VAL A 134 -5.64 1.00 -2.96
CA VAL A 134 -7.06 1.20 -2.61
C VAL A 134 -7.18 2.13 -1.42
N ARG A 135 -8.11 3.10 -1.50
CA ARG A 135 -8.52 3.96 -0.38
C ARG A 135 -10.00 3.73 -0.08
N LYS A 136 -10.33 3.27 1.12
CA LYS A 136 -11.73 3.25 1.59
C LYS A 136 -12.21 4.66 1.86
N VAL A 137 -13.39 5.00 1.37
CA VAL A 137 -14.07 6.28 1.64
C VAL A 137 -14.82 6.16 2.95
N ARG A 138 -14.17 6.54 4.06
CA ARG A 138 -14.71 6.48 5.42
C ARG A 138 -14.07 7.53 6.33
N PRO A 139 -14.73 7.95 7.42
CA PRO A 139 -14.07 8.70 8.50
C PRO A 139 -12.95 7.87 9.12
N ARG A 140 -11.84 8.53 9.49
CA ARG A 140 -10.68 7.88 10.14
C ARG A 140 -10.39 8.53 11.47
N ALA A 141 -9.97 7.72 12.43
CA ALA A 141 -9.55 8.20 13.75
C ALA A 141 -8.16 8.87 13.71
N VAL A 142 -7.35 8.55 12.70
CA VAL A 142 -5.99 9.10 12.53
C VAL A 142 -5.88 9.90 11.24
N ALA A 143 -5.17 11.03 11.33
CA ALA A 143 -4.83 11.83 10.16
C ALA A 143 -3.58 11.22 9.52
N VAL A 144 -3.76 10.57 8.37
CA VAL A 144 -2.67 10.04 7.56
C VAL A 144 -2.72 10.67 6.17
N GLN A 145 -1.60 11.20 5.73
CA GLN A 145 -1.47 11.74 4.39
C GLN A 145 -1.07 10.62 3.43
N VAL A 146 -1.76 10.57 2.29
CA VAL A 146 -1.42 9.68 1.17
C VAL A 146 -1.34 10.54 -0.09
N ASP A 147 -0.21 10.46 -0.78
CA ASP A 147 0.08 11.31 -1.93
C ASP A 147 -0.50 10.72 -3.22
N TYR A 148 -0.48 9.39 -3.33
CA TYR A 148 -0.92 8.69 -4.54
C TYR A 148 -1.93 7.61 -4.19
N VAL A 149 -3.12 7.72 -4.78
CA VAL A 149 -4.22 6.77 -4.59
C VAL A 149 -4.60 6.16 -5.94
N GLY A 150 -4.59 4.85 -6.02
CA GLY A 150 -5.03 4.11 -7.21
C GLY A 150 -6.53 4.20 -7.41
N LEU A 151 -7.28 3.60 -6.51
CA LEU A 151 -8.75 3.49 -6.56
C LEU A 151 -9.39 3.88 -5.25
N GLU A 152 -10.60 4.40 -5.30
CA GLU A 152 -11.45 4.62 -4.12
C GLU A 152 -12.58 3.58 -4.07
N VAL A 153 -12.82 3.05 -2.88
CA VAL A 153 -13.89 2.08 -2.63
C VAL A 153 -14.75 2.53 -1.45
N PRO A 154 -16.04 2.17 -1.43
CA PRO A 154 -16.85 2.30 -0.23
C PRO A 154 -16.24 1.54 0.96
N ASP A 155 -16.77 1.76 2.17
CA ASP A 155 -16.35 1.02 3.37
C ASP A 155 -16.90 -0.41 3.37
N LEU A 156 -16.42 -1.21 2.43
CA LEU A 156 -16.79 -2.62 2.22
C LEU A 156 -15.57 -3.52 2.44
N PHE A 157 -15.82 -4.81 2.66
CA PHE A 157 -14.75 -5.77 2.75
C PHE A 157 -14.30 -6.18 1.34
N VAL A 158 -13.15 -5.65 0.92
CA VAL A 158 -12.60 -5.86 -0.43
C VAL A 158 -11.41 -6.81 -0.41
N PHE A 159 -11.22 -7.58 -1.49
CA PHE A 159 -10.09 -8.47 -1.70
C PHE A 159 -9.69 -8.50 -3.18
N GLY A 160 -8.56 -9.14 -3.46
CA GLY A 160 -7.98 -9.24 -4.80
C GLY A 160 -6.83 -8.27 -5.01
N TYR A 161 -6.02 -8.53 -6.00
CA TYR A 161 -4.87 -7.71 -6.39
C TYR A 161 -3.92 -7.37 -5.22
N GLY A 162 -3.62 -8.37 -4.38
CA GLY A 162 -2.80 -8.22 -3.17
C GLY A 162 -3.59 -8.20 -1.87
N LEU A 163 -4.80 -7.62 -1.88
CA LEU A 163 -5.73 -7.61 -0.76
C LEU A 163 -6.22 -9.01 -0.42
N ASP A 164 -6.33 -9.34 0.85
CA ASP A 164 -6.80 -10.67 1.27
C ASP A 164 -8.15 -10.68 1.95
N ALA A 165 -8.81 -11.83 1.81
CA ALA A 165 -9.92 -12.24 2.63
C ALA A 165 -9.51 -13.47 3.43
N ARG A 166 -9.27 -13.28 4.75
CA ARG A 166 -8.86 -14.38 5.66
C ARG A 166 -7.60 -15.14 5.17
N GLY A 167 -6.62 -14.40 4.61
CA GLY A 167 -5.37 -14.94 4.06
C GLY A 167 -5.47 -15.44 2.62
N LEU A 168 -6.64 -15.44 2.00
CA LEU A 168 -6.90 -15.92 0.65
C LEU A 168 -7.25 -14.79 -0.31
N GLY A 169 -7.31 -15.07 -1.62
CA GLY A 169 -7.82 -14.16 -2.64
C GLY A 169 -6.83 -13.10 -3.15
N ARG A 170 -5.62 -12.98 -2.61
CA ARG A 170 -4.62 -11.99 -3.06
C ARG A 170 -4.27 -12.10 -4.54
N ASN A 171 -4.43 -13.29 -5.12
CA ASN A 171 -4.16 -13.60 -6.53
C ASN A 171 -5.36 -13.38 -7.46
N ALA A 172 -6.49 -12.87 -6.96
CA ALA A 172 -7.63 -12.55 -7.80
C ALA A 172 -7.29 -11.35 -8.71
N PRO A 173 -7.59 -11.43 -10.02
CA PRO A 173 -7.27 -10.37 -10.97
C PRO A 173 -8.35 -9.28 -10.95
N GLY A 174 -8.19 -8.28 -10.11
CA GLY A 174 -9.16 -7.20 -9.91
C GLY A 174 -9.51 -7.03 -8.43
N ILE A 175 -10.43 -6.14 -8.14
CA ILE A 175 -10.93 -5.88 -6.79
C ILE A 175 -12.36 -6.39 -6.69
N PHE A 176 -12.62 -7.17 -5.66
CA PHE A 176 -13.88 -7.83 -5.39
C PHE A 176 -14.39 -7.48 -4.01
N VAL A 177 -15.70 -7.54 -3.82
CA VAL A 177 -16.37 -7.37 -2.52
C VAL A 177 -16.93 -8.71 -2.06
N LEU A 178 -16.70 -9.05 -0.79
CA LEU A 178 -17.44 -10.12 -0.14
C LEU A 178 -18.79 -9.58 0.34
N PRO A 179 -19.90 -10.25 0.05
CA PRO A 179 -21.20 -9.92 0.64
C PRO A 179 -21.13 -9.97 2.17
N GLU A 180 -21.85 -9.07 2.84
CA GLU A 180 -21.98 -9.12 4.30
C GLU A 180 -22.62 -10.46 4.70
N GLY A 181 -21.91 -11.26 5.52
CA GLY A 181 -22.39 -12.55 6.03
C GLY A 181 -21.76 -13.80 5.43
N GLY A 182 -20.67 -13.70 4.65
CA GLY A 182 -19.88 -14.81 4.16
C GLY A 182 -18.79 -15.31 5.15
#